data_c4d0d8b85580cfc6c81ae2f2569dffae
#
_entry.id   c4d0d8b85580cfc6c81ae2f2569dffae
#
_cell.length_a   1.000
_cell.length_b   1.000
_cell.length_c   1.000
_cell.angle_alpha   90.00
_cell.angle_beta   90.00
_cell.angle_gamma   90.00
#
_symmetry.space_group_name_H-M   'P 1'
#
loop_
_entity.id
_entity.type
_entity.pdbx_description
1 polymer ?
#
loop_
_entity_poly.entity_id
_entity_poly.type
_entity_poly.pdbx_seq_one_letter_code
_entity_poly.pdbx_strand_id
1 'polypeptide(L)'
;MAKELKELTPRRVDYSQWYQDLVIKADLAESAAVRGCMVIKPYGYAIWERMQRQLDDMFKETGHYNAYFPLFIPKSFLSKEADHVEGFAKECAVVTHYRLKTSPDGGVVVDPEAKLEEELIVRPTSETIIWNTYKGWIQSYRDLPILCNQWANVVRWEMRTRLFLRTAEFLWQEGHTAHATREEAEEEAVRMVNVYADFARDFLAIPVHVGVKSANERFAGAVETYTIEALMQDGKALQSGTSHFLGQNFAKAFDVTFTNKDGQQELVWATSWGVSTPLMGALIMSHSDDNGLVLPPTLAPHQVVIVPIYKTLEQRDEIGRHVEPLIAELKKRGIRVRYDDADNKKPGWKFSEYELKGVPVRLALGGRDLENGTVEVARRDTLTKETCAFDGIADHIAQLLDEIQQNIYQKALDYRESHTITVDTYEEFKEKIEEGGFILAHWDGTPETEEKIKAETKATIRCIPLEGDKTPGKCMVTGKPSAQRVLFARAY
;
A
#
# COMPACT_ATOMS: atom_id res chain seq x y z
N MET A 1 30.09 -10.34 11.69
CA MET A 1 28.70 -10.41 12.20
C MET A 1 27.94 -9.09 12.04
N ALA A 2 28.35 -7.93 12.54
CA ALA A 2 27.64 -6.66 12.26
C ALA A 2 27.73 -6.24 10.78
N LYS A 3 28.77 -6.63 10.08
CA LYS A 3 28.98 -6.38 8.65
C LYS A 3 28.07 -7.26 7.76
N GLU A 4 27.81 -8.49 8.17
CA GLU A 4 26.93 -9.45 7.47
C GLU A 4 25.44 -9.07 7.53
N LEU A 5 24.99 -8.39 8.61
CA LEU A 5 23.62 -7.89 8.72
C LEU A 5 23.30 -6.79 7.69
N LYS A 6 24.30 -6.03 7.26
CA LYS A 6 24.18 -4.85 6.38
C LYS A 6 24.59 -5.10 4.92
N GLU A 7 24.90 -6.32 4.53
CA GLU A 7 25.23 -6.59 3.12
C GLU A 7 23.96 -6.56 2.24
N LEU A 8 23.46 -5.35 2.03
CA LEU A 8 22.47 -5.10 1.00
C LEU A 8 23.17 -4.85 -0.32
N THR A 9 22.62 -5.37 -1.39
CA THR A 9 23.01 -4.96 -2.73
C THR A 9 22.78 -3.45 -2.87
N PRO A 10 23.75 -2.62 -3.25
CA PRO A 10 23.53 -1.19 -3.40
C PRO A 10 22.47 -0.88 -4.45
N ARG A 11 21.57 0.09 -4.18
CA ARG A 11 20.49 0.48 -5.10
C ARG A 11 20.97 0.82 -6.51
N ARG A 12 22.12 1.47 -6.62
CA ARG A 12 22.76 1.86 -7.90
C ARG A 12 23.27 0.68 -8.71
N VAL A 13 23.51 -0.48 -8.07
CA VAL A 13 24.02 -1.69 -8.74
C VAL A 13 22.87 -2.54 -9.24
N ASP A 14 21.92 -2.85 -8.36
CA ASP A 14 20.71 -3.59 -8.71
C ASP A 14 19.60 -3.23 -7.73
N TYR A 15 18.72 -2.35 -8.16
CA TYR A 15 17.60 -1.87 -7.35
C TYR A 15 16.60 -2.98 -7.01
N SER A 16 16.39 -3.92 -7.93
CA SER A 16 15.50 -5.05 -7.72
C SER A 16 16.04 -6.00 -6.66
N GLN A 17 17.34 -6.30 -6.71
CA GLN A 17 17.99 -7.16 -5.71
C GLN A 17 18.09 -6.45 -4.36
N TRP A 18 18.41 -5.15 -4.33
CA TRP A 18 18.37 -4.34 -3.11
C TRP A 18 17.04 -4.45 -2.39
N TYR A 19 15.93 -4.32 -3.11
CA TYR A 19 14.60 -4.43 -2.54
C TYR A 19 14.34 -5.80 -1.91
N GLN A 20 14.71 -6.88 -2.60
CA GLN A 20 14.54 -8.24 -2.09
C GLN A 20 15.41 -8.50 -0.87
N ASP A 21 16.68 -8.09 -0.92
CA ASP A 21 17.60 -8.21 0.22
C ASP A 21 17.05 -7.50 1.44
N LEU A 22 16.54 -6.29 1.25
CA LEU A 22 16.01 -5.46 2.32
C LEU A 22 14.76 -6.08 2.96
N VAL A 23 13.81 -6.56 2.16
CA VAL A 23 12.59 -7.21 2.67
C VAL A 23 12.93 -8.42 3.55
N ILE A 24 13.89 -9.24 3.12
CA ILE A 24 14.30 -10.45 3.84
C ILE A 24 15.11 -10.09 5.09
N LYS A 25 16.13 -9.24 4.96
CA LYS A 25 17.07 -8.93 6.04
C LYS A 25 16.46 -8.06 7.14
N ALA A 26 15.50 -7.21 6.81
CA ALA A 26 14.76 -6.43 7.80
C ALA A 26 13.62 -7.20 8.48
N ASP A 27 13.52 -8.50 8.26
CA ASP A 27 12.48 -9.37 8.83
C ASP A 27 11.05 -8.96 8.45
N LEU A 28 10.82 -8.52 7.21
CA LEU A 28 9.49 -8.10 6.76
C LEU A 28 8.67 -9.25 6.20
N ALA A 29 9.24 -10.03 5.30
CA ALA A 29 8.57 -11.17 4.67
C ALA A 29 9.58 -12.16 4.08
N GLU A 30 9.11 -13.34 3.78
CA GLU A 30 9.84 -14.39 3.08
C GLU A 30 8.90 -15.22 2.21
N SER A 31 9.47 -15.98 1.27
CA SER A 31 8.69 -16.89 0.43
C SER A 31 8.09 -18.02 1.26
N ALA A 32 6.83 -18.33 1.02
CA ALA A 32 6.15 -19.45 1.67
C ALA A 32 6.48 -20.80 1.00
N ALA A 33 6.09 -21.90 1.66
CA ALA A 33 6.15 -23.23 1.06
C ALA A 33 5.23 -23.35 -0.18
N VAL A 34 4.16 -22.57 -0.23
CA VAL A 34 3.28 -22.48 -1.41
C VAL A 34 3.88 -21.47 -2.38
N ARG A 35 4.21 -21.95 -3.58
CA ARG A 35 4.79 -21.09 -4.62
C ARG A 35 3.90 -19.87 -4.92
N GLY A 36 4.50 -18.70 -4.95
CA GLY A 36 3.81 -17.46 -5.21
C GLY A 36 3.21 -16.78 -3.99
N CYS A 37 3.16 -17.46 -2.85
CA CYS A 37 2.71 -16.90 -1.59
C CYS A 37 3.88 -16.42 -0.73
N MET A 38 3.61 -15.51 0.19
CA MET A 38 4.60 -15.02 1.16
C MET A 38 4.14 -15.25 2.60
N VAL A 39 5.11 -15.40 3.48
CA VAL A 39 4.91 -15.23 4.91
C VAL A 39 5.27 -13.79 5.25
N ILE A 40 4.31 -13.03 5.75
CA ILE A 40 4.60 -11.70 6.31
C ILE A 40 5.05 -11.93 7.75
N LYS A 41 6.30 -11.60 8.06
CA LYS A 41 6.89 -11.82 9.38
C LYS A 41 6.36 -10.81 10.40
N PRO A 42 6.51 -11.05 11.70
CA PRO A 42 5.92 -10.19 12.73
C PRO A 42 6.26 -8.70 12.59
N TYR A 43 7.50 -8.36 12.23
CA TYR A 43 7.88 -6.95 12.07
C TYR A 43 7.22 -6.31 10.84
N GLY A 44 7.19 -7.02 9.71
CA GLY A 44 6.47 -6.57 8.52
C GLY A 44 4.97 -6.46 8.76
N TYR A 45 4.38 -7.43 9.47
CA TYR A 45 2.96 -7.41 9.79
C TYR A 45 2.59 -6.25 10.73
N ALA A 46 3.46 -5.93 11.68
CA ALA A 46 3.25 -4.78 12.58
C ALA A 46 3.18 -3.44 11.82
N ILE A 47 3.92 -3.28 10.72
CA ILE A 47 3.80 -2.11 9.84
C ILE A 47 2.45 -2.13 9.12
N TRP A 48 2.05 -3.28 8.57
CA TRP A 48 0.75 -3.45 7.93
C TRP A 48 -0.42 -3.17 8.87
N GLU A 49 -0.37 -3.65 10.11
CA GLU A 49 -1.38 -3.36 11.13
C GLU A 49 -1.52 -1.86 11.41
N ARG A 50 -0.42 -1.10 11.36
CA ARG A 50 -0.44 0.35 11.48
C ARG A 50 -1.15 1.01 10.30
N MET A 51 -0.86 0.58 9.08
CA MET A 51 -1.56 1.05 7.89
C MET A 51 -3.05 0.74 7.98
N GLN A 52 -3.38 -0.51 8.32
CA GLN A 52 -4.75 -0.97 8.46
C GLN A 52 -5.53 -0.16 9.49
N ARG A 53 -4.99 0.01 10.69
CA ARG A 53 -5.63 0.77 11.76
C ARG A 53 -5.89 2.20 11.36
N GLN A 54 -4.91 2.86 10.77
CA GLN A 54 -5.02 4.24 10.37
C GLN A 54 -6.05 4.45 9.26
N LEU A 55 -6.02 3.62 8.22
CA LEU A 55 -7.02 3.66 7.16
C LEU A 55 -8.42 3.32 7.66
N ASP A 56 -8.55 2.34 8.54
CA ASP A 56 -9.84 1.95 9.12
C ASP A 56 -10.48 3.10 9.91
N ASP A 57 -9.68 3.83 10.69
CA ASP A 57 -10.14 5.03 11.38
C ASP A 57 -10.62 6.11 10.40
N MET A 58 -9.87 6.37 9.33
CA MET A 58 -10.26 7.32 8.28
C MET A 58 -11.56 6.90 7.57
N PHE A 59 -11.76 5.62 7.30
CA PHE A 59 -13.01 5.11 6.72
C PHE A 59 -14.20 5.32 7.66
N LYS A 60 -14.03 5.09 8.95
CA LYS A 60 -15.08 5.32 9.95
C LYS A 60 -15.42 6.81 10.09
N GLU A 61 -14.43 7.70 10.00
CA GLU A 61 -14.65 9.14 9.98
C GLU A 61 -15.51 9.58 8.79
N THR A 62 -15.45 8.88 7.67
CA THR A 62 -16.30 9.13 6.49
C THR A 62 -17.62 8.36 6.50
N GLY A 63 -17.94 7.69 7.61
CA GLY A 63 -19.22 7.02 7.82
C GLY A 63 -19.29 5.58 7.32
N HIS A 64 -18.16 4.97 6.98
CA HIS A 64 -18.10 3.59 6.51
C HIS A 64 -18.03 2.60 7.67
N TYR A 65 -18.55 1.39 7.44
CA TYR A 65 -18.54 0.28 8.39
C TYR A 65 -17.86 -0.93 7.77
N ASN A 66 -17.20 -1.74 8.60
CA ASN A 66 -16.64 -3.01 8.17
C ASN A 66 -17.71 -4.10 8.16
N ALA A 67 -17.65 -4.93 7.12
CA ALA A 67 -18.38 -6.18 7.01
C ALA A 67 -17.41 -7.31 6.65
N TYR A 68 -17.88 -8.54 6.65
CA TYR A 68 -17.12 -9.69 6.20
C TYR A 68 -17.98 -10.53 5.26
N PHE A 69 -17.45 -10.81 4.08
CA PHE A 69 -18.08 -11.64 3.06
C PHE A 69 -17.29 -12.94 2.87
N PRO A 70 -17.95 -14.04 2.45
CA PRO A 70 -17.29 -15.33 2.33
C PRO A 70 -16.08 -15.35 1.40
N LEU A 71 -15.09 -16.20 1.75
CA LEU A 71 -13.92 -16.47 0.94
C LEU A 71 -14.28 -17.12 -0.41
N PHE A 72 -15.27 -18.01 -0.39
CA PHE A 72 -15.65 -18.81 -1.55
C PHE A 72 -16.79 -18.15 -2.33
N ILE A 73 -16.65 -18.14 -3.64
CA ILE A 73 -17.63 -17.63 -4.59
C ILE A 73 -18.12 -18.80 -5.46
N PRO A 74 -19.43 -19.06 -5.57
CA PRO A 74 -19.94 -20.03 -6.52
C PRO A 74 -19.53 -19.67 -7.96
N LYS A 75 -19.03 -20.65 -8.72
CA LYS A 75 -18.60 -20.42 -10.09
C LYS A 75 -19.67 -19.77 -10.98
N SER A 76 -20.91 -20.11 -10.75
CA SER A 76 -22.06 -19.53 -11.46
C SER A 76 -22.19 -18.01 -11.30
N PHE A 77 -21.69 -17.43 -10.20
CA PHE A 77 -21.74 -15.98 -9.99
C PHE A 77 -20.82 -15.22 -10.95
N LEU A 78 -19.65 -15.79 -11.26
CA LEU A 78 -18.71 -15.20 -12.22
C LEU A 78 -19.27 -15.19 -13.66
N SER A 79 -20.17 -16.12 -13.99
CA SER A 79 -20.79 -16.18 -15.31
C SER A 79 -21.83 -15.07 -15.55
N LYS A 80 -22.24 -14.33 -14.51
CA LYS A 80 -23.19 -13.22 -14.64
C LYS A 80 -22.55 -11.91 -15.11
N GLU A 81 -21.25 -11.79 -14.97
CA GLU A 81 -20.50 -10.58 -15.32
C GLU A 81 -19.28 -10.96 -16.16
N ALA A 82 -19.50 -11.12 -17.47
CA ALA A 82 -18.48 -11.61 -18.40
C ALA A 82 -17.26 -10.66 -18.50
N ASP A 83 -17.47 -9.34 -18.49
CA ASP A 83 -16.40 -8.36 -18.56
C ASP A 83 -15.51 -8.39 -17.32
N HIS A 84 -16.11 -8.64 -16.16
CA HIS A 84 -15.40 -8.80 -14.90
C HIS A 84 -14.53 -10.07 -14.92
N VAL A 85 -15.06 -11.17 -15.48
CA VAL A 85 -14.35 -12.44 -15.65
C VAL A 85 -13.13 -12.27 -16.55
N GLU A 86 -13.22 -11.54 -17.64
CA GLU A 86 -12.09 -11.29 -18.54
C GLU A 86 -10.96 -10.53 -17.86
N GLY A 87 -11.28 -9.64 -16.92
CA GLY A 87 -10.29 -8.87 -16.18
C GLY A 87 -9.61 -9.63 -15.03
N PHE A 88 -10.31 -10.50 -14.32
CA PHE A 88 -9.84 -11.04 -13.02
C PHE A 88 -9.90 -12.55 -12.84
N ALA A 89 -10.75 -13.26 -13.60
CA ALA A 89 -11.04 -14.65 -13.26
C ALA A 89 -10.32 -15.71 -14.09
N LYS A 90 -9.46 -15.33 -15.02
CA LYS A 90 -8.72 -16.30 -15.85
C LYS A 90 -7.70 -17.09 -15.03
N GLU A 91 -7.17 -16.50 -13.96
CA GLU A 91 -6.11 -17.08 -13.14
C GLU A 91 -6.52 -17.06 -11.66
N CYS A 92 -7.41 -17.97 -11.27
CA CYS A 92 -7.94 -18.12 -9.91
C CYS A 92 -7.72 -19.53 -9.36
N ALA A 93 -7.86 -19.67 -8.05
CA ALA A 93 -7.87 -20.96 -7.38
C ALA A 93 -9.30 -21.51 -7.35
N VAL A 94 -9.48 -22.74 -7.83
CA VAL A 94 -10.76 -23.41 -7.92
C VAL A 94 -10.80 -24.56 -6.93
N VAL A 95 -11.83 -24.61 -6.06
CA VAL A 95 -12.08 -25.67 -5.11
C VAL A 95 -13.11 -26.63 -5.70
N THR A 96 -12.70 -27.89 -5.83
CA THR A 96 -13.50 -28.93 -6.50
C THR A 96 -14.03 -30.01 -5.55
N HIS A 97 -13.37 -30.17 -4.39
CA HIS A 97 -13.68 -31.21 -3.40
C HIS A 97 -13.62 -30.64 -1.99
N TYR A 98 -14.35 -31.26 -1.05
CA TYR A 98 -14.42 -30.80 0.34
C TYR A 98 -13.82 -31.78 1.37
N ARG A 99 -13.23 -32.92 0.93
CA ARG A 99 -12.71 -33.93 1.87
C ARG A 99 -11.46 -34.62 1.32
N LEU A 100 -10.57 -34.95 2.25
CA LEU A 100 -9.44 -35.86 2.02
C LEU A 100 -9.75 -37.23 2.63
N LYS A 101 -9.10 -38.26 2.11
CA LYS A 101 -9.10 -39.60 2.71
C LYS A 101 -7.69 -40.19 2.78
N THR A 102 -7.47 -41.17 3.67
CA THR A 102 -6.21 -41.86 3.74
C THR A 102 -6.02 -42.75 2.51
N SER A 103 -4.84 -42.70 1.90
CA SER A 103 -4.45 -43.60 0.82
C SER A 103 -4.08 -44.97 1.37
N PRO A 104 -4.39 -46.07 0.67
CA PRO A 104 -3.92 -47.41 1.04
C PRO A 104 -2.39 -47.51 1.17
N ASP A 105 -1.65 -46.72 0.38
CA ASP A 105 -0.19 -46.67 0.36
C ASP A 105 0.40 -45.69 1.40
N GLY A 106 -0.43 -45.14 2.28
CA GLY A 106 -0.08 -44.11 3.25
C GLY A 106 -0.25 -42.69 2.69
N GLY A 107 -0.34 -41.70 3.59
CA GLY A 107 -0.61 -40.29 3.22
C GLY A 107 -2.09 -39.98 2.99
N VAL A 108 -2.35 -38.79 2.41
CA VAL A 108 -3.71 -38.30 2.14
C VAL A 108 -3.90 -38.01 0.66
N VAL A 109 -5.09 -38.32 0.17
CA VAL A 109 -5.52 -38.02 -1.21
C VAL A 109 -6.87 -37.37 -1.19
N VAL A 110 -7.19 -36.61 -2.26
CA VAL A 110 -8.54 -36.08 -2.45
C VAL A 110 -9.53 -37.23 -2.56
N ASP A 111 -10.62 -37.15 -1.79
CA ASP A 111 -11.70 -38.16 -1.88
C ASP A 111 -12.57 -37.90 -3.11
N PRO A 112 -12.58 -38.78 -4.12
CA PRO A 112 -13.40 -38.58 -5.33
C PRO A 112 -14.89 -38.51 -5.07
N GLU A 113 -15.37 -39.12 -3.96
CA GLU A 113 -16.79 -39.08 -3.59
C GLU A 113 -17.22 -37.74 -2.95
N ALA A 114 -16.23 -36.90 -2.57
CA ALA A 114 -16.45 -35.60 -1.96
C ALA A 114 -16.38 -34.44 -2.97
N LYS A 115 -16.66 -34.72 -4.24
CA LYS A 115 -16.73 -33.69 -5.27
C LYS A 115 -17.89 -32.73 -5.00
N LEU A 116 -17.63 -31.43 -5.11
CA LEU A 116 -18.70 -30.41 -5.01
C LEU A 116 -19.66 -30.52 -6.18
N GLU A 117 -20.94 -30.28 -5.94
CA GLU A 117 -21.97 -30.18 -6.99
C GLU A 117 -21.66 -28.98 -7.91
N GLU A 118 -21.25 -27.87 -7.33
CA GLU A 118 -20.76 -26.69 -8.02
C GLU A 118 -19.35 -26.33 -7.50
N GLU A 119 -18.42 -26.09 -8.38
CA GLU A 119 -17.07 -25.64 -8.03
C GLU A 119 -17.12 -24.25 -7.40
N LEU A 120 -16.23 -24.01 -6.44
CA LEU A 120 -16.09 -22.74 -5.76
C LEU A 120 -14.79 -22.07 -6.18
N ILE A 121 -14.85 -20.76 -6.28
CA ILE A 121 -13.67 -19.93 -6.55
C ILE A 121 -13.20 -19.32 -5.26
N VAL A 122 -11.90 -19.41 -4.97
CA VAL A 122 -11.29 -18.58 -3.91
C VAL A 122 -11.24 -17.15 -4.43
N ARG A 123 -11.88 -16.23 -3.73
CA ARG A 123 -12.13 -14.85 -4.22
C ARG A 123 -10.88 -14.18 -4.78
N PRO A 124 -10.86 -13.80 -6.06
CA PRO A 124 -9.85 -12.90 -6.62
C PRO A 124 -10.20 -11.43 -6.37
N THR A 125 -11.46 -11.17 -6.13
CA THR A 125 -12.13 -9.93 -5.73
C THR A 125 -13.56 -10.28 -5.31
N SER A 126 -14.28 -9.40 -4.64
CA SER A 126 -15.52 -9.78 -3.97
C SER A 126 -16.80 -9.14 -4.54
N GLU A 127 -16.73 -8.41 -5.65
CA GLU A 127 -17.90 -7.71 -6.23
C GLU A 127 -19.09 -8.64 -6.39
N THR A 128 -18.88 -9.82 -6.98
CA THR A 128 -20.00 -10.73 -7.32
C THR A 128 -20.72 -11.25 -6.07
N ILE A 129 -19.98 -11.66 -5.04
CA ILE A 129 -20.59 -12.15 -3.80
C ILE A 129 -21.26 -11.00 -3.01
N ILE A 130 -20.64 -9.83 -3.02
CA ILE A 130 -21.14 -8.64 -2.33
C ILE A 130 -22.44 -8.15 -2.98
N TRP A 131 -22.45 -8.02 -4.30
CA TRP A 131 -23.65 -7.57 -5.03
C TRP A 131 -24.80 -8.55 -4.94
N ASN A 132 -24.52 -9.84 -4.94
CA ASN A 132 -25.55 -10.84 -4.64
C ASN A 132 -26.12 -10.69 -3.23
N THR A 133 -25.29 -10.31 -2.26
CA THR A 133 -25.73 -10.05 -0.88
C THR A 133 -26.54 -8.75 -0.79
N TYR A 134 -26.09 -7.68 -1.43
CA TYR A 134 -26.78 -6.38 -1.43
C TYR A 134 -28.16 -6.44 -2.04
N LYS A 135 -28.40 -7.35 -2.98
CA LYS A 135 -29.75 -7.62 -3.50
C LYS A 135 -30.74 -7.92 -2.38
N GLY A 136 -30.34 -8.65 -1.35
CA GLY A 136 -31.18 -8.95 -0.18
C GLY A 136 -31.27 -7.81 0.85
N TRP A 137 -30.27 -6.94 0.91
CA TRP A 137 -30.22 -5.86 1.89
C TRP A 137 -30.96 -4.60 1.45
N ILE A 138 -31.06 -4.36 0.14
CA ILE A 138 -31.65 -3.15 -0.44
C ILE A 138 -33.06 -3.43 -0.91
N GLN A 139 -34.05 -2.73 -0.35
CA GLN A 139 -35.46 -2.80 -0.71
C GLN A 139 -35.99 -1.43 -1.11
N SER A 140 -35.63 -0.40 -0.39
CA SER A 140 -36.12 0.97 -0.61
C SER A 140 -34.97 2.00 -0.48
N TYR A 141 -35.25 3.24 -0.88
CA TYR A 141 -34.31 4.35 -0.71
C TYR A 141 -33.88 4.57 0.74
N ARG A 142 -34.61 4.05 1.73
CA ARG A 142 -34.26 4.14 3.14
C ARG A 142 -33.07 3.26 3.54
N ASP A 143 -32.76 2.25 2.73
CA ASP A 143 -31.65 1.33 2.95
C ASP A 143 -30.34 1.87 2.35
N LEU A 144 -30.40 3.02 1.66
CA LEU A 144 -29.27 3.65 0.99
C LEU A 144 -28.84 4.94 1.71
N PRO A 145 -27.52 5.28 1.68
CA PRO A 145 -26.44 4.51 1.06
C PRO A 145 -26.01 3.30 1.90
N ILE A 146 -25.48 2.26 1.24
CA ILE A 146 -24.67 1.25 1.90
C ILE A 146 -23.19 1.65 1.77
N LEU A 147 -22.51 1.78 2.90
CA LEU A 147 -21.12 2.22 2.98
C LEU A 147 -20.30 1.14 3.69
N CYS A 148 -19.98 0.06 2.99
CA CYS A 148 -19.23 -1.07 3.54
C CYS A 148 -17.81 -1.15 3.05
N ASN A 149 -16.92 -1.56 3.96
CA ASN A 149 -15.56 -1.96 3.70
C ASN A 149 -15.31 -3.37 4.23
N GLN A 150 -14.39 -4.08 3.64
CA GLN A 150 -13.93 -5.39 4.10
C GLN A 150 -12.41 -5.42 4.13
N TRP A 151 -11.83 -5.84 5.25
CA TRP A 151 -10.43 -6.25 5.35
C TRP A 151 -10.34 -7.74 5.13
N ALA A 152 -9.58 -8.17 4.13
CA ALA A 152 -9.57 -9.57 3.72
C ALA A 152 -8.28 -9.93 2.95
N ASN A 153 -8.16 -11.21 2.63
CA ASN A 153 -7.22 -11.71 1.64
C ASN A 153 -7.94 -11.96 0.31
N VAL A 154 -7.18 -11.99 -0.76
CA VAL A 154 -7.60 -12.44 -2.09
C VAL A 154 -6.52 -13.30 -2.71
N VAL A 155 -6.90 -14.16 -3.66
CA VAL A 155 -6.00 -15.03 -4.40
C VAL A 155 -6.14 -14.74 -5.90
N ARG A 156 -5.05 -14.29 -6.50
CA ARG A 156 -4.89 -14.12 -7.95
C ARG A 156 -3.66 -14.89 -8.37
N TRP A 157 -3.83 -15.98 -9.10
CA TRP A 157 -2.73 -16.89 -9.42
C TRP A 157 -1.62 -16.16 -10.18
N GLU A 158 -0.46 -16.03 -9.54
CA GLU A 158 0.67 -15.25 -10.06
C GLU A 158 1.91 -16.12 -10.15
N MET A 159 2.54 -16.12 -11.30
CA MET A 159 3.73 -16.93 -11.57
C MET A 159 5.05 -16.15 -11.41
N ARG A 160 5.01 -14.83 -11.54
CA ARG A 160 6.18 -13.94 -11.41
C ARG A 160 6.09 -13.16 -10.11
N THR A 161 6.52 -13.79 -9.02
CA THR A 161 6.31 -13.25 -7.69
C THR A 161 7.41 -12.29 -7.26
N ARG A 162 7.02 -11.29 -6.47
CA ARG A 162 7.90 -10.36 -5.79
C ARG A 162 7.25 -9.96 -4.47
N LEU A 163 7.95 -10.18 -3.36
CA LEU A 163 7.41 -9.97 -2.01
C LEU A 163 6.76 -8.58 -1.87
N PHE A 164 5.56 -8.54 -1.32
CA PHE A 164 4.61 -7.42 -1.21
C PHE A 164 4.06 -6.89 -2.55
N LEU A 165 4.86 -6.77 -3.59
CA LEU A 165 4.46 -6.12 -4.84
C LEU A 165 3.61 -7.00 -5.75
N ARG A 166 3.93 -8.30 -5.80
CA ARG A 166 3.26 -9.25 -6.68
C ARG A 166 3.33 -10.65 -6.09
N THR A 167 2.26 -11.07 -5.45
CA THR A 167 2.11 -12.39 -4.84
C THR A 167 0.78 -13.02 -5.21
N ALA A 168 0.70 -14.35 -5.19
CA ALA A 168 -0.54 -15.06 -5.51
C ALA A 168 -1.63 -14.81 -4.49
N GLU A 169 -1.27 -14.72 -3.21
CA GLU A 169 -2.15 -14.29 -2.14
C GLU A 169 -1.64 -12.98 -1.55
N PHE A 170 -2.55 -12.05 -1.27
CA PHE A 170 -2.22 -10.78 -0.63
C PHE A 170 -3.36 -10.29 0.25
N LEU A 171 -3.04 -9.40 1.17
CA LEU A 171 -3.99 -8.72 2.03
C LEU A 171 -4.39 -7.39 1.41
N TRP A 172 -5.63 -7.01 1.61
CA TRP A 172 -6.16 -5.74 1.14
C TRP A 172 -7.34 -5.26 1.96
N GLN A 173 -7.82 -4.09 1.66
CA GLN A 173 -9.20 -3.68 1.92
C GLN A 173 -9.92 -3.43 0.61
N GLU A 174 -11.18 -3.69 0.61
CA GLU A 174 -12.09 -3.39 -0.49
C GLU A 174 -13.35 -2.72 0.06
N GLY A 175 -13.59 -1.51 -0.40
CA GLY A 175 -14.83 -0.81 -0.13
C GLY A 175 -15.82 -1.03 -1.25
N HIS A 176 -17.07 -1.24 -0.90
CA HIS A 176 -18.16 -1.42 -1.84
C HIS A 176 -19.37 -0.66 -1.36
N THR A 177 -19.79 0.36 -2.10
CA THR A 177 -20.87 1.24 -1.72
C THR A 177 -22.01 1.25 -2.73
N ALA A 178 -23.23 1.44 -2.25
CA ALA A 178 -24.43 1.52 -3.06
C ALA A 178 -25.19 2.82 -2.75
N HIS A 179 -25.63 3.50 -3.77
CA HIS A 179 -26.23 4.83 -3.69
C HIS A 179 -27.52 4.94 -4.51
N ALA A 180 -28.41 5.87 -4.11
CA ALA A 180 -29.65 6.12 -4.81
C ALA A 180 -29.44 6.94 -6.10
N THR A 181 -28.42 7.79 -6.17
CA THR A 181 -28.17 8.66 -7.32
C THR A 181 -26.75 8.51 -7.87
N ARG A 182 -26.58 8.89 -9.13
CA ARG A 182 -25.29 8.95 -9.80
C ARG A 182 -24.34 9.90 -9.08
N GLU A 183 -24.84 11.07 -8.76
CA GLU A 183 -24.06 12.16 -8.14
C GLU A 183 -23.50 11.72 -6.79
N GLU A 184 -24.28 11.04 -5.96
CA GLU A 184 -23.82 10.49 -4.68
C GLU A 184 -22.69 9.48 -4.86
N ALA A 185 -22.80 8.60 -5.85
CA ALA A 185 -21.78 7.59 -6.13
C ALA A 185 -20.49 8.21 -6.70
N GLU A 186 -20.60 9.17 -7.62
CA GLU A 186 -19.43 9.90 -8.15
C GLU A 186 -18.71 10.66 -7.03
N GLU A 187 -19.45 11.35 -6.17
CA GLU A 187 -18.90 12.05 -5.02
C GLU A 187 -18.19 11.10 -4.05
N GLU A 188 -18.77 9.94 -3.79
CA GLU A 188 -18.14 8.89 -2.97
C GLU A 188 -16.83 8.41 -3.58
N ALA A 189 -16.79 8.12 -4.87
CA ALA A 189 -15.58 7.67 -5.55
C ALA A 189 -14.44 8.70 -5.44
N VAL A 190 -14.75 9.98 -5.60
CA VAL A 190 -13.79 11.08 -5.44
C VAL A 190 -13.37 11.24 -3.99
N ARG A 191 -14.30 11.13 -3.05
CA ARG A 191 -14.00 11.20 -1.60
C ARG A 191 -12.98 10.14 -1.21
N MET A 192 -13.15 8.91 -1.67
CA MET A 192 -12.29 7.80 -1.26
C MET A 192 -10.90 7.84 -1.89
N VAL A 193 -10.74 8.32 -3.13
CA VAL A 193 -9.39 8.55 -3.68
C VAL A 193 -8.66 9.64 -2.90
N ASN A 194 -9.35 10.66 -2.43
CA ASN A 194 -8.77 11.72 -1.60
C ASN A 194 -8.39 11.21 -0.20
N VAL A 195 -9.17 10.31 0.39
CA VAL A 195 -8.79 9.63 1.64
C VAL A 195 -7.46 8.89 1.45
N TYR A 196 -7.29 8.18 0.33
CA TYR A 196 -6.02 7.51 0.02
C TYR A 196 -4.87 8.50 -0.19
N ALA A 197 -5.11 9.62 -0.86
CA ALA A 197 -4.11 10.67 -1.05
C ALA A 197 -3.68 11.29 0.29
N ASP A 198 -4.61 11.57 1.18
CA ASP A 198 -4.34 12.08 2.52
C ASP A 198 -3.57 11.07 3.36
N PHE A 199 -3.96 9.79 3.29
CA PHE A 199 -3.22 8.72 3.96
C PHE A 199 -1.78 8.60 3.45
N ALA A 200 -1.57 8.67 2.15
CA ALA A 200 -0.24 8.62 1.55
C ALA A 200 0.62 9.79 2.03
N ARG A 201 0.08 11.01 2.04
CA ARG A 201 0.79 12.21 2.50
C ARG A 201 1.12 12.16 3.99
N ASP A 202 0.12 11.91 4.83
CA ASP A 202 0.20 12.12 6.27
C ASP A 202 0.80 10.94 7.04
N PHE A 203 0.64 9.72 6.53
CA PHE A 203 1.10 8.50 7.21
C PHE A 203 2.21 7.76 6.47
N LEU A 204 2.08 7.54 5.17
CA LEU A 204 3.15 6.95 4.35
C LEU A 204 4.28 7.94 4.08
N ALA A 205 4.05 9.23 4.25
CA ALA A 205 4.96 10.32 3.84
C ALA A 205 5.33 10.23 2.34
N ILE A 206 4.39 9.83 1.50
CA ILE A 206 4.57 9.68 0.06
C ILE A 206 3.73 10.73 -0.68
N PRO A 207 4.35 11.61 -1.47
CA PRO A 207 3.64 12.52 -2.35
C PRO A 207 3.07 11.73 -3.54
N VAL A 208 1.79 11.94 -3.85
CA VAL A 208 1.11 11.27 -4.96
C VAL A 208 0.46 12.26 -5.90
N HIS A 209 0.32 11.86 -7.16
CA HIS A 209 -0.58 12.53 -8.10
C HIS A 209 -1.95 11.85 -8.05
N VAL A 210 -3.00 12.65 -7.98
CA VAL A 210 -4.38 12.20 -8.04
C VAL A 210 -4.91 12.47 -9.45
N GLY A 211 -5.50 11.46 -10.07
CA GLY A 211 -6.00 11.60 -11.43
C GLY A 211 -7.01 10.52 -11.81
N VAL A 212 -7.42 10.60 -13.07
CA VAL A 212 -8.35 9.68 -13.70
C VAL A 212 -7.58 8.78 -14.66
N LYS A 213 -7.88 7.51 -14.69
CA LYS A 213 -7.31 6.56 -15.67
C LYS A 213 -7.89 6.80 -17.06
N SER A 214 -7.06 6.57 -18.08
CA SER A 214 -7.55 6.46 -19.46
C SER A 214 -8.53 5.29 -19.59
N ALA A 215 -9.32 5.27 -20.68
CA ALA A 215 -10.26 4.19 -20.92
C ALA A 215 -9.58 2.81 -20.99
N ASN A 216 -8.36 2.74 -21.54
CA ASN A 216 -7.59 1.49 -21.65
C ASN A 216 -7.03 0.98 -20.32
N GLU A 217 -6.73 1.90 -19.41
CA GLU A 217 -6.14 1.57 -18.09
C GLU A 217 -7.21 1.52 -16.97
N ARG A 218 -8.48 1.68 -17.32
CA ARG A 218 -9.61 1.67 -16.40
C ARG A 218 -9.88 0.26 -15.88
N PHE A 219 -10.36 0.18 -14.63
CA PHE A 219 -10.81 -1.07 -14.03
C PHE A 219 -11.98 -1.68 -14.83
N ALA A 220 -11.92 -2.99 -15.08
CA ALA A 220 -12.95 -3.70 -15.80
C ALA A 220 -14.32 -3.59 -15.10
N GLY A 221 -15.34 -3.11 -15.80
CA GLY A 221 -16.67 -2.86 -15.25
C GLY A 221 -16.87 -1.45 -14.66
N ALA A 222 -15.83 -0.62 -14.59
CA ALA A 222 -15.96 0.77 -14.13
C ALA A 222 -16.33 1.72 -15.27
N VAL A 223 -17.13 2.73 -14.92
CA VAL A 223 -17.40 3.88 -15.78
C VAL A 223 -16.25 4.87 -15.69
N GLU A 224 -15.70 5.07 -14.48
CA GLU A 224 -14.54 5.92 -14.22
C GLU A 224 -13.65 5.29 -13.15
N THR A 225 -12.34 5.43 -13.29
CA THR A 225 -11.36 4.98 -12.30
C THR A 225 -10.47 6.14 -11.88
N TYR A 226 -10.51 6.48 -10.61
CA TYR A 226 -9.59 7.42 -9.96
C TYR A 226 -8.41 6.66 -9.38
N THR A 227 -7.25 7.31 -9.34
CA THR A 227 -6.01 6.70 -8.89
C THR A 227 -5.13 7.67 -8.14
N ILE A 228 -4.29 7.15 -7.26
CA ILE A 228 -3.13 7.85 -6.74
C ILE A 228 -1.86 7.17 -7.27
N GLU A 229 -0.95 7.97 -7.82
CA GLU A 229 0.28 7.51 -8.46
C GLU A 229 1.49 8.07 -7.72
N ALA A 230 2.38 7.18 -7.27
CA ALA A 230 3.63 7.51 -6.61
C ALA A 230 4.82 7.24 -7.53
N LEU A 231 5.95 7.92 -7.28
CA LEU A 231 7.20 7.69 -7.99
C LEU A 231 8.22 7.02 -7.07
N MET A 232 8.72 5.86 -7.48
CA MET A 232 9.74 5.11 -6.74
C MET A 232 11.14 5.61 -7.08
N GLN A 233 12.12 5.31 -6.23
CA GLN A 233 13.50 5.83 -6.36
C GLN A 233 14.24 5.35 -7.62
N ASP A 234 13.74 4.34 -8.32
CA ASP A 234 14.27 3.89 -9.61
C ASP A 234 13.58 4.58 -10.80
N GLY A 235 12.78 5.60 -10.55
CA GLY A 235 12.10 6.37 -11.58
C GLY A 235 10.88 5.68 -12.19
N LYS A 236 10.38 4.60 -11.59
CA LYS A 236 9.13 3.95 -12.01
C LYS A 236 7.96 4.39 -11.16
N ALA A 237 6.79 4.47 -11.79
CA ALA A 237 5.55 4.74 -11.12
C ALA A 237 4.99 3.49 -10.41
N LEU A 238 4.31 3.70 -9.30
CA LEU A 238 3.52 2.68 -8.63
C LEU A 238 2.12 3.21 -8.35
N GLN A 239 1.12 2.51 -8.88
CA GLN A 239 -0.28 2.75 -8.53
C GLN A 239 -0.48 2.36 -7.07
N SER A 240 -0.83 3.34 -6.24
CA SER A 240 -0.83 3.18 -4.79
C SER A 240 -2.23 3.11 -4.17
N GLY A 241 -3.26 3.25 -4.97
CA GLY A 241 -4.66 3.11 -4.58
C GLY A 241 -5.58 3.51 -5.71
N THR A 242 -6.76 2.90 -5.77
CA THR A 242 -7.77 3.19 -6.77
C THR A 242 -9.16 3.31 -6.16
N SER A 243 -9.99 4.14 -6.79
CA SER A 243 -11.39 4.31 -6.47
C SER A 243 -12.20 4.35 -7.76
N HIS A 244 -13.21 3.49 -7.84
CA HIS A 244 -13.97 3.26 -9.06
C HIS A 244 -15.41 3.75 -8.91
N PHE A 245 -15.86 4.55 -9.86
CA PHE A 245 -17.27 4.75 -10.11
C PHE A 245 -17.74 3.66 -11.05
N LEU A 246 -18.57 2.74 -10.54
CA LEU A 246 -19.02 1.55 -11.27
C LEU A 246 -20.32 1.78 -12.04
N GLY A 247 -20.93 2.95 -11.90
CA GLY A 247 -22.23 3.23 -12.49
C GLY A 247 -23.29 2.24 -11.97
N GLN A 248 -24.03 1.63 -12.89
CA GLN A 248 -25.07 0.64 -12.60
C GLN A 248 -24.73 -0.76 -13.15
N ASN A 249 -23.50 -1.00 -13.57
CA ASN A 249 -23.10 -2.24 -14.25
C ASN A 249 -23.33 -3.48 -13.37
N PHE A 250 -22.86 -3.46 -12.14
CA PHE A 250 -23.08 -4.56 -11.19
C PHE A 250 -24.52 -4.65 -10.71
N ALA A 251 -25.20 -3.52 -10.54
CA ALA A 251 -26.62 -3.50 -10.19
C ALA A 251 -27.48 -4.19 -11.27
N LYS A 252 -27.17 -3.98 -12.55
CA LYS A 252 -27.84 -4.67 -13.67
C LYS A 252 -27.53 -6.17 -13.68
N ALA A 253 -26.26 -6.55 -13.51
CA ALA A 253 -25.83 -7.95 -13.54
C ALA A 253 -26.46 -8.79 -12.43
N PHE A 254 -26.66 -8.22 -11.23
CA PHE A 254 -27.22 -8.89 -10.06
C PHE A 254 -28.66 -8.48 -9.75
N ASP A 255 -29.28 -7.64 -10.58
CA ASP A 255 -30.64 -7.15 -10.40
C ASP A 255 -30.86 -6.52 -9.02
N VAL A 256 -30.01 -5.54 -8.68
CA VAL A 256 -30.05 -4.81 -7.41
C VAL A 256 -30.82 -3.50 -7.61
N THR A 257 -32.06 -3.49 -7.16
CA THR A 257 -32.99 -2.37 -7.30
C THR A 257 -33.49 -1.89 -5.93
N PHE A 258 -33.98 -0.68 -5.91
CA PHE A 258 -34.65 -0.10 -4.74
C PHE A 258 -35.96 0.62 -5.16
N THR A 259 -36.91 0.69 -4.26
CA THR A 259 -38.11 1.52 -4.46
C THR A 259 -37.78 2.95 -4.06
N ASN A 260 -37.87 3.88 -5.00
CA ASN A 260 -37.66 5.31 -4.75
C ASN A 260 -38.82 5.96 -3.98
N LYS A 261 -38.73 7.27 -3.71
CA LYS A 261 -39.75 8.01 -2.96
C LYS A 261 -41.10 8.09 -3.66
N ASP A 262 -41.09 7.93 -4.98
CA ASP A 262 -42.31 7.96 -5.82
C ASP A 262 -42.89 6.57 -6.06
N GLY A 263 -42.35 5.53 -5.41
CA GLY A 263 -42.81 4.14 -5.52
C GLY A 263 -42.31 3.41 -6.79
N GLN A 264 -41.35 3.96 -7.51
CA GLN A 264 -40.77 3.36 -8.72
C GLN A 264 -39.54 2.53 -8.38
N GLN A 265 -39.31 1.48 -9.17
CA GLN A 265 -38.10 0.65 -9.07
C GLN A 265 -36.98 1.27 -9.88
N GLU A 266 -35.83 1.46 -9.23
CA GLU A 266 -34.62 1.98 -9.84
C GLU A 266 -33.44 1.09 -9.51
N LEU A 267 -32.46 1.00 -10.43
CA LEU A 267 -31.16 0.37 -10.17
C LEU A 267 -30.30 1.27 -9.30
N VAL A 268 -29.57 0.68 -8.35
CA VAL A 268 -28.61 1.43 -7.52
C VAL A 268 -27.37 1.83 -8.31
N TRP A 269 -26.69 2.85 -7.83
CA TRP A 269 -25.39 3.30 -8.30
C TRP A 269 -24.30 2.82 -7.35
N ALA A 270 -23.16 2.45 -7.89
CA ALA A 270 -22.14 1.71 -7.17
C ALA A 270 -20.75 2.36 -7.23
N THR A 271 -19.98 2.18 -6.15
CA THR A 271 -18.54 2.40 -6.13
C THR A 271 -17.80 1.21 -5.57
N SER A 272 -16.53 1.08 -5.93
CA SER A 272 -15.58 0.23 -5.21
C SER A 272 -14.23 0.94 -5.11
N TRP A 273 -13.48 0.68 -4.04
CA TRP A 273 -12.20 1.31 -3.82
C TRP A 273 -11.31 0.40 -2.97
N GLY A 274 -10.01 0.43 -3.21
CA GLY A 274 -9.11 -0.51 -2.55
C GLY A 274 -7.64 -0.11 -2.54
N VAL A 275 -6.96 -0.57 -1.50
CA VAL A 275 -5.51 -0.62 -1.37
C VAL A 275 -5.09 -1.98 -0.84
N SER A 276 -3.86 -2.38 -1.11
CA SER A 276 -3.36 -3.71 -0.82
C SER A 276 -1.90 -3.70 -0.35
N THR A 277 -1.37 -4.87 -0.01
CA THR A 277 0.01 -5.04 0.47
C THR A 277 1.11 -4.47 -0.44
N PRO A 278 0.93 -4.21 -1.76
CA PRO A 278 1.86 -3.38 -2.51
C PRO A 278 2.17 -2.01 -1.91
N LEU A 279 1.31 -1.43 -1.05
CA LEU A 279 1.66 -0.23 -0.28
C LEU A 279 2.88 -0.42 0.63
N MET A 280 3.13 -1.63 1.12
CA MET A 280 4.36 -1.97 1.83
C MET A 280 5.58 -1.80 0.93
N GLY A 281 5.46 -2.25 -0.32
CA GLY A 281 6.50 -2.04 -1.33
C GLY A 281 6.71 -0.56 -1.64
N ALA A 282 5.65 0.21 -1.77
CA ALA A 282 5.71 1.66 -1.98
C ALA A 282 6.46 2.35 -0.84
N LEU A 283 6.14 2.02 0.41
CA LEU A 283 6.81 2.55 1.60
C LEU A 283 8.33 2.27 1.59
N ILE A 284 8.70 1.02 1.32
CA ILE A 284 10.11 0.59 1.25
C ILE A 284 10.85 1.32 0.12
N MET A 285 10.29 1.30 -1.08
CA MET A 285 10.92 1.85 -2.28
C MET A 285 10.97 3.37 -2.32
N SER A 286 10.11 4.05 -1.56
CA SER A 286 10.12 5.52 -1.52
C SER A 286 11.16 6.10 -0.57
N HIS A 287 11.44 5.44 0.55
CA HIS A 287 12.19 6.04 1.65
C HIS A 287 13.48 5.34 2.04
N SER A 288 13.58 4.03 1.82
CA SER A 288 14.68 3.23 2.30
C SER A 288 15.97 3.49 1.52
N ASP A 289 17.09 3.21 2.15
CA ASP A 289 18.42 3.47 1.61
C ASP A 289 19.33 2.23 1.61
N ASP A 290 20.60 2.39 1.35
CA ASP A 290 21.57 1.30 1.31
C ASP A 290 21.97 0.78 2.71
N ASN A 291 21.49 1.43 3.79
CA ASN A 291 21.69 0.99 5.17
C ASN A 291 20.46 0.24 5.72
N GLY A 292 19.32 0.29 5.05
CA GLY A 292 18.12 -0.40 5.49
C GLY A 292 16.83 0.39 5.27
N LEU A 293 15.80 0.02 6.02
CA LEU A 293 14.52 0.73 6.02
C LEU A 293 14.67 2.15 6.56
N VAL A 294 13.89 3.05 6.02
CA VAL A 294 13.60 4.37 6.60
C VAL A 294 12.09 4.46 6.74
N LEU A 295 11.62 4.38 7.97
CA LEU A 295 10.18 4.34 8.26
C LEU A 295 9.69 5.70 8.75
N PRO A 296 8.57 6.22 8.19
CA PRO A 296 7.86 7.33 8.81
C PRO A 296 7.48 6.97 10.24
N PRO A 297 7.71 7.85 11.23
CA PRO A 297 7.34 7.58 12.62
C PRO A 297 5.89 7.13 12.83
N THR A 298 4.97 7.64 12.02
CA THR A 298 3.54 7.24 12.05
C THR A 298 3.31 5.75 11.86
N LEU A 299 4.13 5.08 11.05
CA LEU A 299 3.98 3.66 10.69
C LEU A 299 5.04 2.75 11.33
N ALA A 300 6.08 3.28 11.94
CA ALA A 300 7.11 2.49 12.59
C ALA A 300 6.54 1.67 13.76
N PRO A 301 6.77 0.35 13.83
CA PRO A 301 6.36 -0.46 14.97
C PRO A 301 6.94 0.05 16.29
N HIS A 302 8.20 0.46 16.26
CA HIS A 302 8.88 1.19 17.32
C HIS A 302 9.35 2.52 16.77
N GLN A 303 8.94 3.62 17.40
CA GLN A 303 9.38 4.97 17.04
C GLN A 303 10.71 5.32 17.69
N VAL A 304 10.95 4.75 18.86
CA VAL A 304 12.14 4.95 19.67
C VAL A 304 12.62 3.60 20.17
N VAL A 305 13.91 3.34 20.05
CA VAL A 305 14.59 2.25 20.74
C VAL A 305 15.62 2.81 21.69
N ILE A 306 15.70 2.26 22.89
CA ILE A 306 16.70 2.61 23.91
C ILE A 306 17.62 1.42 24.10
N VAL A 307 18.92 1.62 23.88
CA VAL A 307 19.94 0.59 24.02
C VAL A 307 20.92 0.99 25.12
N PRO A 308 20.96 0.27 26.26
CA PRO A 308 21.94 0.51 27.30
C PRO A 308 23.33 0.01 26.88
N ILE A 309 24.36 0.75 27.27
CA ILE A 309 25.78 0.37 27.08
C ILE A 309 26.36 0.06 28.47
N TYR A 310 26.62 -1.20 28.75
CA TYR A 310 27.08 -1.66 30.05
C TYR A 310 28.18 -2.70 29.94
N LYS A 311 28.97 -2.82 31.01
CA LYS A 311 30.00 -3.85 31.19
C LYS A 311 29.60 -4.91 32.20
N THR A 312 28.75 -4.57 33.17
CA THR A 312 28.26 -5.45 34.22
C THR A 312 26.74 -5.43 34.29
N LEU A 313 26.14 -6.46 34.88
CA LEU A 313 24.69 -6.53 35.06
C LEU A 313 24.18 -5.45 36.04
N GLU A 314 25.00 -5.06 37.03
CA GLU A 314 24.66 -3.97 37.94
C GLU A 314 24.53 -2.64 37.20
N GLN A 315 25.43 -2.35 36.25
CA GLN A 315 25.32 -1.14 35.38
C GLN A 315 24.07 -1.21 34.49
N ARG A 316 23.76 -2.36 33.93
CA ARG A 316 22.53 -2.55 33.16
C ARG A 316 21.31 -2.20 33.99
N ASP A 317 21.23 -2.74 35.20
CA ASP A 317 20.09 -2.53 36.10
C ASP A 317 20.00 -1.07 36.59
N GLU A 318 21.14 -0.40 36.78
CA GLU A 318 21.20 1.03 37.07
C GLU A 318 20.66 1.87 35.93
N ILE A 319 21.10 1.59 34.69
CA ILE A 319 20.59 2.26 33.49
C ILE A 319 19.09 2.00 33.34
N GLY A 320 18.65 0.76 33.56
CA GLY A 320 17.24 0.38 33.51
C GLY A 320 16.37 1.22 34.45
N ARG A 321 16.76 1.38 35.69
CA ARG A 321 16.06 2.24 36.66
C ARG A 321 16.06 3.71 36.22
N HIS A 322 17.15 4.18 35.62
CA HIS A 322 17.26 5.57 35.16
C HIS A 322 16.34 5.88 33.98
N VAL A 323 16.16 4.95 33.05
CA VAL A 323 15.32 5.15 31.84
C VAL A 323 13.84 4.80 32.05
N GLU A 324 13.50 4.08 33.11
CA GLU A 324 12.12 3.65 33.38
C GLU A 324 11.10 4.81 33.39
N PRO A 325 11.36 5.95 34.04
CA PRO A 325 10.47 7.11 34.03
C PRO A 325 10.32 7.70 32.59
N LEU A 326 11.40 7.71 31.81
CA LEU A 326 11.37 8.16 30.42
C LEU A 326 10.48 7.25 29.57
N ILE A 327 10.63 5.94 29.69
CA ILE A 327 9.81 4.95 28.98
C ILE A 327 8.32 5.16 29.32
N ALA A 328 8.01 5.36 30.59
CA ALA A 328 6.63 5.62 31.04
C ALA A 328 6.08 6.92 30.45
N GLU A 329 6.86 7.99 30.42
CA GLU A 329 6.47 9.28 29.85
C GLU A 329 6.27 9.18 28.32
N LEU A 330 7.16 8.51 27.59
CA LEU A 330 7.02 8.30 26.16
C LEU A 330 5.74 7.50 25.84
N LYS A 331 5.48 6.42 26.58
CA LYS A 331 4.25 5.63 26.44
C LYS A 331 2.99 6.45 26.73
N LYS A 332 3.01 7.28 27.74
CA LYS A 332 1.89 8.18 28.09
C LYS A 332 1.57 9.16 26.94
N ARG A 333 2.58 9.58 26.19
CA ARG A 333 2.43 10.42 24.98
C ARG A 333 2.00 9.64 23.75
N GLY A 334 1.78 8.32 23.84
CA GLY A 334 1.44 7.47 22.71
C GLY A 334 2.65 7.12 21.82
N ILE A 335 3.88 7.39 22.27
CA ILE A 335 5.10 7.06 21.55
C ILE A 335 5.44 5.58 21.79
N ARG A 336 5.65 4.84 20.71
CA ARG A 336 5.99 3.40 20.76
C ARG A 336 7.49 3.27 21.00
N VAL A 337 7.85 2.90 22.21
CA VAL A 337 9.24 2.77 22.67
C VAL A 337 9.56 1.31 22.98
N ARG A 338 10.75 0.88 22.58
CA ARG A 338 11.35 -0.39 22.95
C ARG A 338 12.61 -0.14 23.78
N TYR A 339 12.73 -0.80 24.92
CA TYR A 339 13.96 -0.87 25.69
C TYR A 339 14.61 -2.24 25.46
N ASP A 340 15.83 -2.25 24.93
CA ASP A 340 16.54 -3.49 24.57
C ASP A 340 17.77 -3.66 25.47
N ASP A 341 17.56 -4.22 26.64
CA ASP A 341 18.57 -4.57 27.63
C ASP A 341 19.05 -6.03 27.55
N ALA A 342 18.58 -6.79 26.56
CA ALA A 342 18.98 -8.18 26.38
C ALA A 342 20.51 -8.31 26.23
N ASP A 343 21.11 -9.27 26.89
CA ASP A 343 22.56 -9.48 26.92
C ASP A 343 23.09 -10.39 25.81
N ASN A 344 22.20 -10.88 24.93
CA ASN A 344 22.50 -11.80 23.85
C ASN A 344 23.25 -11.17 22.66
N LYS A 345 23.30 -9.84 22.58
CA LYS A 345 23.96 -9.09 21.50
C LYS A 345 24.67 -7.85 22.04
N LYS A 346 25.81 -7.50 21.41
CA LYS A 346 26.53 -6.27 21.75
C LYS A 346 25.82 -5.02 21.25
N PRO A 347 26.00 -3.85 21.90
CA PRO A 347 25.36 -2.59 21.47
C PRO A 347 25.54 -2.27 19.99
N GLY A 348 26.75 -2.40 19.44
CA GLY A 348 27.01 -2.12 18.03
C GLY A 348 26.23 -3.01 17.06
N TRP A 349 25.94 -4.26 17.44
CA TRP A 349 25.08 -5.14 16.67
C TRP A 349 23.62 -4.66 16.72
N LYS A 350 23.12 -4.29 17.89
CA LYS A 350 21.78 -3.74 18.08
C LYS A 350 21.58 -2.45 17.29
N PHE A 351 22.59 -1.56 17.28
CA PHE A 351 22.54 -0.34 16.48
C PHE A 351 22.37 -0.64 15.00
N SER A 352 23.11 -1.61 14.48
CA SER A 352 23.01 -2.04 13.08
C SER A 352 21.64 -2.67 12.77
N GLU A 353 21.12 -3.48 13.67
CA GLU A 353 19.78 -4.10 13.52
C GLU A 353 18.67 -3.05 13.46
N TYR A 354 18.66 -2.10 14.40
CA TYR A 354 17.63 -1.07 14.43
C TYR A 354 17.74 -0.05 13.30
N GLU A 355 18.96 0.19 12.81
CA GLU A 355 19.18 0.97 11.60
C GLU A 355 18.62 0.23 10.36
N LEU A 356 18.91 -1.06 10.22
CA LEU A 356 18.36 -1.91 9.17
C LEU A 356 16.82 -1.96 9.20
N LYS A 357 16.23 -2.04 10.39
CA LYS A 357 14.78 -2.06 10.61
C LYS A 357 14.12 -0.68 10.52
N GLY A 358 14.88 0.38 10.33
CA GLY A 358 14.35 1.72 10.10
C GLY A 358 13.70 2.37 11.31
N VAL A 359 14.09 2.01 12.54
CA VAL A 359 13.59 2.66 13.75
C VAL A 359 13.96 4.14 13.73
N PRO A 360 13.01 5.07 13.79
CA PRO A 360 13.26 6.51 13.57
C PRO A 360 14.29 7.13 14.51
N VAL A 361 14.22 6.80 15.80
CA VAL A 361 15.11 7.36 16.84
C VAL A 361 15.71 6.24 17.67
N ARG A 362 17.03 6.27 17.82
CA ARG A 362 17.74 5.40 18.77
C ARG A 362 18.39 6.25 19.85
N LEU A 363 18.11 5.89 21.10
CA LEU A 363 18.78 6.41 22.25
C LEU A 363 19.84 5.40 22.72
N ALA A 364 21.03 5.88 23.05
CA ALA A 364 22.06 5.07 23.68
C ALA A 364 22.61 5.82 24.89
N LEU A 365 22.80 5.11 25.99
CA LEU A 365 23.42 5.67 27.20
C LEU A 365 24.18 4.60 27.96
N GLY A 366 25.28 5.01 28.52
CA GLY A 366 26.17 4.22 29.37
C GLY A 366 26.48 4.90 30.68
N GLY A 367 27.44 4.35 31.45
CA GLY A 367 27.80 4.90 32.77
C GLY A 367 28.23 6.36 32.75
N ARG A 368 28.96 6.79 31.69
CA ARG A 368 29.34 8.20 31.54
C ARG A 368 28.18 9.13 31.30
N ASP A 369 27.18 8.66 30.56
CA ASP A 369 25.96 9.43 30.31
C ASP A 369 25.16 9.62 31.59
N LEU A 370 25.08 8.58 32.45
CA LEU A 370 24.46 8.70 33.75
C LEU A 370 25.16 9.75 34.65
N GLU A 371 26.51 9.74 34.66
CA GLU A 371 27.31 10.70 35.41
C GLU A 371 27.12 12.14 34.92
N ASN A 372 27.01 12.32 33.62
CA ASN A 372 26.93 13.63 32.95
C ASN A 372 25.48 14.10 32.74
N GLY A 373 24.48 13.27 33.05
CA GLY A 373 23.07 13.59 32.76
C GLY A 373 22.77 13.75 31.28
N THR A 374 23.40 12.92 30.42
CA THR A 374 23.28 13.00 28.95
C THR A 374 22.75 11.70 28.35
N VAL A 375 22.41 11.75 27.08
CA VAL A 375 22.03 10.61 26.25
C VAL A 375 22.43 10.87 24.79
N GLU A 376 22.91 9.84 24.08
CA GLU A 376 23.13 9.91 22.63
C GLU A 376 21.80 9.68 21.91
N VAL A 377 21.45 10.59 21.01
CA VAL A 377 20.28 10.53 20.14
C VAL A 377 20.73 10.35 18.71
N ALA A 378 20.30 9.28 18.04
CA ALA A 378 20.59 9.03 16.65
C ALA A 378 19.29 9.06 15.81
N ARG A 379 19.30 9.80 14.70
CA ARG A 379 18.23 9.88 13.71
C ARG A 379 18.48 8.91 12.57
N ARG A 380 17.47 8.14 12.21
CA ARG A 380 17.60 7.21 11.09
C ARG A 380 17.55 7.89 9.72
N ASP A 381 16.71 8.91 9.58
CA ASP A 381 16.48 9.58 8.29
C ASP A 381 17.67 10.37 7.76
N THR A 382 18.53 10.88 8.64
CA THR A 382 19.73 11.65 8.29
C THR A 382 21.04 10.94 8.63
N LEU A 383 21.00 9.83 9.38
CA LEU A 383 22.15 9.10 9.92
C LEU A 383 23.05 9.98 10.81
N THR A 384 22.48 10.99 11.45
CA THR A 384 23.16 11.91 12.35
C THR A 384 22.98 11.50 13.81
N LYS A 385 23.91 11.93 14.64
CA LYS A 385 23.90 11.72 16.10
C LYS A 385 24.17 13.01 16.82
N GLU A 386 23.60 13.17 17.98
CA GLU A 386 23.84 14.26 18.90
C GLU A 386 23.85 13.77 20.35
N THR A 387 24.53 14.50 21.22
CA THR A 387 24.46 14.27 22.66
C THR A 387 23.54 15.32 23.26
N CYS A 388 22.47 14.86 23.89
CA CYS A 388 21.45 15.71 24.51
C CYS A 388 21.48 15.61 26.02
N ALA A 389 20.97 16.62 26.71
CA ALA A 389 20.63 16.50 28.12
C ALA A 389 19.52 15.44 28.27
N PHE A 390 19.65 14.59 29.29
CA PHE A 390 18.62 13.59 29.58
C PHE A 390 17.34 14.23 30.15
N ASP A 391 17.51 15.30 30.93
CA ASP A 391 16.39 16.11 31.41
C ASP A 391 15.67 16.79 30.25
N GLY A 392 14.34 16.65 30.20
CA GLY A 392 13.52 17.17 29.11
C GLY A 392 13.60 16.39 27.78
N ILE A 393 14.26 15.24 27.74
CA ILE A 393 14.47 14.46 26.51
C ILE A 393 13.16 13.97 25.88
N ALA A 394 12.10 13.73 26.66
CA ALA A 394 10.82 13.30 26.13
C ALA A 394 10.18 14.37 25.21
N ASP A 395 10.30 15.64 25.54
CA ASP A 395 9.83 16.75 24.71
C ASP A 395 10.64 16.85 23.41
N HIS A 396 11.96 16.72 23.53
CA HIS A 396 12.85 16.71 22.35
C HIS A 396 12.55 15.56 21.42
N ILE A 397 12.31 14.35 21.93
CA ILE A 397 11.96 13.18 21.12
C ILE A 397 10.62 13.39 20.41
N ALA A 398 9.61 13.90 21.08
CA ALA A 398 8.30 14.18 20.48
C ALA A 398 8.44 15.14 19.28
N GLN A 399 9.15 16.25 19.47
CA GLN A 399 9.44 17.19 18.40
C GLN A 399 10.26 16.57 17.27
N LEU A 400 11.28 15.78 17.62
CA LEU A 400 12.16 15.12 16.65
C LEU A 400 11.39 14.13 15.75
N LEU A 401 10.43 13.37 16.31
CA LEU A 401 9.59 12.47 15.52
C LEU A 401 8.76 13.22 14.49
N ASP A 402 8.20 14.38 14.83
CA ASP A 402 7.46 15.23 13.88
C ASP A 402 8.39 15.77 12.79
N GLU A 403 9.58 16.22 13.15
CA GLU A 403 10.60 16.68 12.18
C GLU A 403 11.03 15.56 11.23
N ILE A 404 11.22 14.34 11.73
CA ILE A 404 11.56 13.17 10.91
C ILE A 404 10.44 12.86 9.92
N GLN A 405 9.19 12.86 10.36
CA GLN A 405 8.02 12.64 9.49
C GLN A 405 8.00 13.65 8.35
N GLN A 406 8.16 14.91 8.65
CA GLN A 406 8.19 16.01 7.67
C GLN A 406 9.39 15.89 6.73
N ASN A 407 10.58 15.58 7.24
CA ASN A 407 11.79 15.44 6.44
C ASN A 407 11.70 14.27 5.44
N ILE A 408 11.14 13.14 5.85
CA ILE A 408 10.92 11.98 4.98
C ILE A 408 9.97 12.35 3.84
N TYR A 409 8.87 13.04 4.14
CA TYR A 409 7.94 13.51 3.12
C TYR A 409 8.61 14.51 2.16
N GLN A 410 9.33 15.50 2.71
CA GLN A 410 9.97 16.53 1.90
C GLN A 410 11.02 15.96 0.94
N LYS A 411 11.82 14.99 1.39
CA LYS A 411 12.79 14.29 0.51
C LYS A 411 12.09 13.56 -0.64
N ALA A 412 10.98 12.89 -0.37
CA ALA A 412 10.22 12.20 -1.40
C ALA A 412 9.57 13.19 -2.39
N LEU A 413 9.08 14.33 -1.88
CA LEU A 413 8.52 15.40 -2.70
C LEU A 413 9.59 16.03 -3.61
N ASP A 414 10.74 16.37 -3.07
CA ASP A 414 11.85 16.96 -3.82
C ASP A 414 12.32 15.99 -4.92
N TYR A 415 12.38 14.69 -4.62
CA TYR A 415 12.70 13.66 -5.61
C TYR A 415 11.65 13.62 -6.73
N ARG A 416 10.36 13.55 -6.40
CA ARG A 416 9.29 13.53 -7.40
C ARG A 416 9.32 14.78 -8.28
N GLU A 417 9.43 15.96 -7.70
CA GLU A 417 9.45 17.24 -8.43
C GLU A 417 10.66 17.32 -9.37
N SER A 418 11.85 16.93 -8.90
CA SER A 418 13.06 16.92 -9.73
C SER A 418 13.06 15.86 -10.84
N HIS A 419 12.20 14.84 -10.73
CA HIS A 419 12.03 13.76 -11.71
C HIS A 419 10.67 13.84 -12.44
N THR A 420 10.04 14.99 -12.42
CA THR A 420 8.84 15.29 -13.23
C THR A 420 9.18 16.36 -14.24
N ILE A 421 9.07 16.04 -15.51
CA ILE A 421 9.40 16.95 -16.62
C ILE A 421 8.22 17.11 -17.57
N THR A 422 8.22 18.19 -18.31
CA THR A 422 7.26 18.46 -19.38
C THR A 422 7.96 18.38 -20.73
N VAL A 423 7.37 17.68 -21.67
CA VAL A 423 7.87 17.58 -23.06
C VAL A 423 6.77 17.92 -24.05
N ASP A 424 7.14 18.43 -25.21
CA ASP A 424 6.20 18.83 -26.26
C ASP A 424 6.31 17.96 -27.53
N THR A 425 7.43 17.26 -27.71
CA THR A 425 7.66 16.42 -28.89
C THR A 425 7.81 14.94 -28.53
N TYR A 426 7.45 14.08 -29.48
CA TYR A 426 7.57 12.63 -29.24
C TYR A 426 9.03 12.15 -29.26
N GLU A 427 9.91 12.80 -30.00
CA GLU A 427 11.33 12.53 -30.00
C GLU A 427 11.95 12.79 -28.63
N GLU A 428 11.64 13.94 -28.03
CA GLU A 428 12.08 14.28 -26.69
C GLU A 428 11.48 13.32 -25.65
N PHE A 429 10.20 12.96 -25.80
CA PHE A 429 9.56 11.97 -24.93
C PHE A 429 10.30 10.62 -24.95
N LYS A 430 10.62 10.10 -26.11
CA LYS A 430 11.34 8.82 -26.25
C LYS A 430 12.74 8.86 -25.66
N GLU A 431 13.42 9.98 -25.74
CA GLU A 431 14.73 10.17 -25.08
C GLU A 431 14.58 10.23 -23.57
N LYS A 432 13.69 11.07 -23.06
CA LYS A 432 13.55 11.33 -21.64
C LYS A 432 12.94 10.18 -20.85
N ILE A 433 12.09 9.37 -21.44
CA ILE A 433 11.50 8.21 -20.74
C ILE A 433 12.54 7.15 -20.37
N GLU A 434 13.68 7.12 -21.04
CA GLU A 434 14.79 6.22 -20.70
C GLU A 434 15.46 6.59 -19.37
N GLU A 435 15.44 7.87 -18.99
CA GLU A 435 15.96 8.36 -17.72
C GLU A 435 15.03 7.99 -16.53
N GLY A 436 13.79 7.56 -16.80
CA GLY A 436 12.77 7.34 -15.78
C GLY A 436 12.11 8.63 -15.30
N GLY A 437 11.23 8.51 -14.31
CA GLY A 437 10.48 9.64 -13.77
C GLY A 437 9.12 9.83 -14.43
N PHE A 438 8.43 10.89 -14.03
CA PHE A 438 7.17 11.31 -14.62
C PHE A 438 7.38 12.27 -15.79
N ILE A 439 6.61 12.08 -16.85
CA ILE A 439 6.59 12.99 -17.99
C ILE A 439 5.16 13.48 -18.23
N LEU A 440 4.99 14.80 -18.21
CA LEU A 440 3.77 15.47 -18.61
C LEU A 440 3.83 15.81 -20.10
N ALA A 441 2.92 15.26 -20.88
CA ALA A 441 2.86 15.46 -22.31
C ALA A 441 1.43 15.45 -22.83
N HIS A 442 1.19 16.13 -23.96
CA HIS A 442 -0.11 16.17 -24.61
C HIS A 442 -0.42 14.88 -25.37
N TRP A 443 -1.64 14.43 -25.20
CA TRP A 443 -2.21 13.23 -25.80
C TRP A 443 -3.57 13.54 -26.43
N ASP A 444 -3.88 12.95 -27.58
CA ASP A 444 -5.12 13.24 -28.32
C ASP A 444 -6.38 12.53 -27.79
N GLY A 445 -6.26 11.82 -26.68
CA GLY A 445 -7.38 11.12 -26.03
C GLY A 445 -7.75 9.80 -26.68
N THR A 446 -7.01 9.34 -27.70
CA THR A 446 -7.34 8.10 -28.44
C THR A 446 -6.60 6.88 -27.89
N PRO A 447 -7.28 5.71 -27.84
CA PRO A 447 -6.65 4.44 -27.50
C PRO A 447 -5.49 4.05 -28.40
N GLU A 448 -5.60 4.32 -29.70
CA GLU A 448 -4.59 3.99 -30.71
C GLU A 448 -3.26 4.69 -30.44
N THR A 449 -3.30 5.97 -30.09
CA THR A 449 -2.10 6.73 -29.74
C THR A 449 -1.49 6.23 -28.42
N GLU A 450 -2.31 5.92 -27.43
CA GLU A 450 -1.88 5.35 -26.15
C GLU A 450 -1.16 4.01 -26.33
N GLU A 451 -1.76 3.09 -27.11
CA GLU A 451 -1.17 1.78 -27.42
C GLU A 451 0.16 1.91 -28.20
N LYS A 452 0.24 2.84 -29.14
CA LYS A 452 1.48 3.11 -29.87
C LYS A 452 2.60 3.53 -28.92
N ILE A 453 2.34 4.47 -28.02
CA ILE A 453 3.33 4.94 -27.04
C ILE A 453 3.79 3.78 -26.14
N LYS A 454 2.84 2.99 -25.64
CA LYS A 454 3.11 1.82 -24.79
C LYS A 454 3.97 0.76 -25.53
N ALA A 455 3.64 0.45 -26.77
CA ALA A 455 4.37 -0.51 -27.57
C ALA A 455 5.82 -0.07 -27.84
N GLU A 456 6.03 1.21 -28.17
CA GLU A 456 7.34 1.74 -28.53
C GLU A 456 8.24 2.09 -27.33
N THR A 457 7.66 2.48 -26.18
CA THR A 457 8.42 3.05 -25.06
C THR A 457 8.26 2.29 -23.73
N LYS A 458 7.26 1.41 -23.62
CA LYS A 458 6.81 0.75 -22.39
C LYS A 458 6.25 1.73 -21.34
N ALA A 459 6.07 3.00 -21.70
CA ALA A 459 5.40 3.97 -20.84
C ALA A 459 3.89 3.86 -21.00
N THR A 460 3.18 4.04 -19.89
CA THR A 460 1.73 4.09 -19.85
C THR A 460 1.25 5.45 -19.36
N ILE A 461 0.03 5.82 -19.71
CA ILE A 461 -0.64 6.96 -19.09
C ILE A 461 -0.99 6.57 -17.65
N ARG A 462 -0.28 7.15 -16.68
CA ARG A 462 -0.54 6.86 -15.28
C ARG A 462 -1.87 7.45 -14.83
N CYS A 463 -2.09 8.71 -15.19
CA CYS A 463 -3.38 9.35 -14.98
C CYS A 463 -3.51 10.62 -15.83
N ILE A 464 -4.75 11.08 -15.95
CA ILE A 464 -5.10 12.42 -16.35
C ILE A 464 -5.22 13.20 -15.03
N PRO A 465 -4.28 14.12 -14.71
CA PRO A 465 -4.27 14.81 -13.41
C PRO A 465 -5.54 15.61 -13.17
N LEU A 466 -6.08 15.52 -11.95
CA LEU A 466 -7.23 16.34 -11.53
C LEU A 466 -6.84 17.78 -11.23
N GLU A 467 -5.61 17.97 -10.78
CA GLU A 467 -5.03 19.28 -10.45
C GLU A 467 -3.86 19.61 -11.38
N GLY A 468 -3.44 20.86 -11.39
CA GLY A 468 -2.32 21.36 -12.17
C GLY A 468 -2.73 22.05 -13.46
N ASP A 469 -1.78 22.16 -14.41
CA ASP A 469 -1.97 22.85 -15.68
C ASP A 469 -2.91 22.07 -16.61
N LYS A 470 -4.04 22.67 -16.92
CA LYS A 470 -5.06 22.15 -17.84
C LYS A 470 -5.09 22.89 -19.19
N THR A 471 -3.98 23.51 -19.55
CA THR A 471 -3.87 24.24 -20.83
C THR A 471 -3.99 23.25 -21.99
N PRO A 472 -4.93 23.48 -22.92
CA PRO A 472 -5.02 22.69 -24.15
C PRO A 472 -3.78 22.84 -25.03
N GLY A 473 -3.48 21.79 -25.80
CA GLY A 473 -2.33 21.80 -26.71
C GLY A 473 -2.50 20.82 -27.86
N LYS A 474 -1.39 20.36 -28.38
CA LYS A 474 -1.36 19.40 -29.48
C LYS A 474 -0.67 18.11 -29.02
N CYS A 475 -1.28 16.98 -29.37
CA CYS A 475 -0.71 15.65 -29.10
C CYS A 475 0.72 15.55 -29.64
N MET A 476 1.63 15.12 -28.79
CA MET A 476 3.05 14.98 -29.17
C MET A 476 3.29 13.98 -30.30
N VAL A 477 2.39 13.02 -30.52
CA VAL A 477 2.49 11.96 -31.54
C VAL A 477 1.78 12.39 -32.83
N THR A 478 0.52 12.82 -32.72
CA THR A 478 -0.37 13.01 -33.89
C THR A 478 -0.53 14.46 -34.33
N GLY A 479 -0.17 15.41 -33.45
CA GLY A 479 -0.44 16.85 -33.64
C GLY A 479 -1.92 17.24 -33.55
N LYS A 480 -2.82 16.29 -33.26
CA LYS A 480 -4.24 16.56 -33.04
C LYS A 480 -4.47 17.31 -31.73
N PRO A 481 -5.63 17.99 -31.58
CA PRO A 481 -5.96 18.67 -30.33
C PRO A 481 -5.88 17.75 -29.10
N SER A 482 -5.38 18.28 -28.00
CA SER A 482 -5.30 17.65 -26.67
C SER A 482 -5.90 18.59 -25.63
N ALA A 483 -6.77 18.07 -24.78
CA ALA A 483 -7.44 18.87 -23.76
C ALA A 483 -6.49 19.37 -22.66
N GLN A 484 -5.52 18.54 -22.26
CA GLN A 484 -4.49 18.85 -21.28
C GLN A 484 -3.33 17.87 -21.40
N ARG A 485 -2.22 18.16 -20.74
CA ARG A 485 -1.14 17.17 -20.55
C ARG A 485 -1.59 16.05 -19.61
N VAL A 486 -1.14 14.84 -19.89
CA VAL A 486 -1.35 13.67 -19.05
C VAL A 486 -0.01 13.15 -18.51
N LEU A 487 -0.07 12.39 -17.43
CA LEU A 487 1.11 11.90 -16.73
C LEU A 487 1.51 10.53 -17.27
N PHE A 488 2.71 10.45 -17.84
CA PHE A 488 3.31 9.21 -18.32
C PHE A 488 4.44 8.75 -17.40
N ALA A 489 4.60 7.45 -17.27
CA ALA A 489 5.79 6.81 -16.71
C ALA A 489 5.84 5.33 -17.09
N ARG A 490 7.01 4.73 -16.96
CA ARG A 490 7.12 3.28 -16.82
C ARG A 490 6.69 2.90 -15.41
N ALA A 491 6.08 1.73 -15.23
CA ALA A 491 5.48 1.33 -13.96
C ALA A 491 5.85 -0.10 -13.54
N TYR A 492 5.62 -0.40 -12.29
CA TYR A 492 5.69 -1.74 -11.70
C TYR A 492 4.52 -2.61 -12.13
#